data_8ee8ab20d66852721bf80ebf58b632d2
#
_entry.id   8ee8ab20d66852721bf80ebf58b632d2
#
_cell.length_a   1.000
_cell.length_b   1.000
_cell.length_c   1.000
_cell.angle_alpha   90.00
_cell.angle_beta   90.00
_cell.angle_gamma   90.00
#
_symmetry.space_group_name_H-M   'P 1'
#
loop_
_entity.id
_entity.type
_entity.pdbx_description
1 polymer ?
#
loop_
_entity_poly.entity_id
_entity_poly.type
_entity_poly.pdbx_seq_one_letter_code
_entity_poly.pdbx_strand_id
1 'polypeptide(L)'
;MLVLDGRTISSLPEKFDAILIDAPCTGLGALRRRPEVRWRRSLQDLRALTQLQRELVDSAIEALNPGGVLGYATCSPHLAETSIQIADIKKKHTGLQQVPVDEYLPSSLHDATRDGAMSLWTHKHGTDAMYLALFRKDIG
;
A
#
# COMPACT_ATOMS: atom_id res chain seq x y z
N MET A 1 10.84 -20.07 -2.59
CA MET A 1 10.15 -19.10 -1.71
C MET A 1 11.12 -18.76 -0.58
N LEU A 2 11.39 -17.47 -0.35
CA LEU A 2 12.26 -16.99 0.70
C LEU A 2 11.41 -16.42 1.85
N VAL A 3 11.73 -16.76 3.09
CA VAL A 3 11.06 -16.22 4.28
C VAL A 3 12.05 -15.29 4.99
N LEU A 4 11.74 -14.00 4.98
CA LEU A 4 12.54 -12.97 5.65
C LEU A 4 11.64 -11.80 6.12
N ASP A 5 12.18 -10.96 6.96
CA ASP A 5 11.51 -9.72 7.34
C ASP A 5 11.50 -8.75 6.14
N GLY A 6 10.32 -8.33 5.69
CA GLY A 6 10.18 -7.43 4.54
C GLY A 6 10.92 -6.09 4.72
N ARG A 7 11.18 -5.68 5.95
CA ARG A 7 12.00 -4.48 6.25
C ARG A 7 13.47 -4.62 5.86
N THR A 8 13.91 -5.82 5.54
CA THR A 8 15.29 -6.12 5.16
C THR A 8 15.45 -6.58 3.72
N ILE A 9 14.40 -6.47 2.88
CA ILE A 9 14.46 -6.89 1.49
C ILE A 9 15.53 -6.15 0.70
N SER A 10 15.84 -4.90 1.07
CA SER A 10 16.90 -4.10 0.45
C SER A 10 18.31 -4.69 0.62
N SER A 11 18.52 -5.58 1.61
CA SER A 11 19.79 -6.26 1.85
C SER A 11 20.04 -7.45 0.91
N LEU A 12 19.04 -7.88 0.14
CA LEU A 12 19.21 -8.92 -0.87
C LEU A 12 20.12 -8.42 -2.00
N PRO A 13 20.97 -9.30 -2.55
CA PRO A 13 21.83 -8.93 -3.68
C PRO A 13 21.01 -8.65 -4.96
N GLU A 14 19.89 -9.31 -5.12
CA GLU A 14 18.98 -9.11 -6.25
C GLU A 14 18.13 -7.86 -6.06
N LYS A 15 17.88 -7.15 -7.15
CA LYS A 15 16.87 -6.09 -7.26
C LYS A 15 15.68 -6.57 -8.06
N PHE A 16 14.56 -5.90 -7.91
CA PHE A 16 13.28 -6.34 -8.47
C PHE A 16 12.70 -5.29 -9.42
N ASP A 17 12.06 -5.76 -10.48
CA ASP A 17 11.33 -4.89 -11.43
C ASP A 17 9.93 -4.53 -10.92
N ALA A 18 9.38 -5.36 -10.02
CA ALA A 18 8.09 -5.11 -9.39
C ALA A 18 8.07 -5.65 -7.96
N ILE A 19 7.54 -4.86 -7.02
CA ILE A 19 7.30 -5.27 -5.63
C ILE A 19 5.86 -4.90 -5.28
N LEU A 20 5.13 -5.87 -4.71
CA LEU A 20 3.82 -5.63 -4.10
C LEU A 20 3.95 -5.74 -2.58
N ILE A 21 3.58 -4.69 -1.88
CA ILE A 21 3.41 -4.69 -0.43
C ILE A 21 1.93 -4.88 -0.12
N ASP A 22 1.54 -6.07 0.36
CA ASP A 22 0.28 -6.27 1.06
C ASP A 22 0.52 -5.89 2.51
N ALA A 23 0.30 -4.60 2.82
CA ALA A 23 0.80 -3.99 4.03
C ALA A 23 0.04 -4.48 5.28
N PRO A 24 0.75 -4.89 6.34
CA PRO A 24 0.11 -5.13 7.63
C PRO A 24 -0.60 -3.86 8.08
N CYS A 25 -1.89 -3.95 8.34
CA CYS A 25 -2.74 -2.81 8.64
C CYS A 25 -3.74 -3.11 9.77
N THR A 26 -4.52 -2.12 10.16
CA THR A 26 -5.56 -2.31 11.19
C THR A 26 -6.61 -3.34 10.77
N GLY A 27 -6.79 -3.60 9.48
CA GLY A 27 -7.77 -4.55 8.97
C GLY A 27 -9.22 -4.06 9.08
N LEU A 28 -9.44 -2.77 9.29
CA LEU A 28 -10.78 -2.19 9.44
C LEU A 28 -11.65 -2.32 8.17
N GLY A 29 -11.03 -2.55 7.03
CA GLY A 29 -11.74 -2.81 5.77
C GLY A 29 -12.43 -4.18 5.72
N ALA A 30 -12.00 -5.12 6.56
CA ALA A 30 -12.51 -6.48 6.62
C ALA A 30 -13.59 -6.69 7.72
N LEU A 31 -14.12 -5.63 8.33
CA LEU A 31 -15.10 -5.70 9.42
C LEU A 31 -16.35 -6.49 9.05
N ARG A 32 -16.72 -6.54 7.78
CA ARG A 32 -17.82 -7.36 7.28
C ARG A 32 -17.64 -8.84 7.59
N ARG A 33 -16.40 -9.33 7.50
CA ARG A 33 -16.02 -10.74 7.73
C ARG A 33 -15.40 -10.97 9.09
N ARG A 34 -14.85 -9.93 9.70
CA ARG A 34 -14.10 -9.96 10.97
C ARG A 34 -14.55 -8.82 11.89
N PRO A 35 -15.80 -8.82 12.37
CA PRO A 35 -16.33 -7.73 13.19
C PRO A 35 -15.56 -7.54 14.51
N GLU A 36 -14.92 -8.60 15.01
CA GLU A 36 -14.10 -8.57 16.23
C GLU A 36 -12.88 -7.65 16.14
N VAL A 37 -12.39 -7.35 14.93
CA VAL A 37 -11.25 -6.44 14.71
C VAL A 37 -11.53 -5.05 15.29
N ARG A 38 -12.78 -4.59 15.23
CA ARG A 38 -13.22 -3.31 15.80
C ARG A 38 -12.83 -3.15 17.28
N TRP A 39 -12.87 -4.22 18.03
CA TRP A 39 -12.62 -4.23 19.48
C TRP A 39 -11.16 -4.55 19.85
N ARG A 40 -10.38 -5.04 18.90
CA ARG A 40 -8.99 -5.47 19.11
C ARG A 40 -7.96 -4.42 18.70
N ARG A 41 -8.37 -3.33 18.09
CA ARG A 41 -7.45 -2.29 17.60
C ARG A 41 -7.54 -1.02 18.42
N SER A 42 -6.36 -0.48 18.73
CA SER A 42 -6.18 0.77 19.47
C SER A 42 -5.47 1.82 18.61
N LEU A 43 -5.44 3.06 19.08
CA LEU A 43 -4.62 4.11 18.43
C LEU A 43 -3.12 3.81 18.50
N GLN A 44 -2.67 3.06 19.50
CA GLN A 44 -1.28 2.64 19.60
C GLN A 44 -0.94 1.63 18.51
N ASP A 45 -1.84 0.66 18.25
CA ASP A 45 -1.67 -0.29 17.14
C ASP A 45 -1.61 0.43 15.79
N LEU A 46 -2.47 1.43 15.56
CA LEU A 46 -2.45 2.22 14.34
C LEU A 46 -1.10 2.91 14.13
N ARG A 47 -0.53 3.52 15.18
CA ARG A 47 0.78 4.17 15.10
C ARG A 47 1.90 3.18 14.79
N ALA A 48 1.90 2.02 15.47
CA ALA A 48 2.89 0.97 15.22
C ALA A 48 2.78 0.41 13.79
N LEU A 49 1.57 0.17 13.30
CA LEU A 49 1.33 -0.33 11.95
C LEU A 49 1.72 0.69 10.87
N THR A 50 1.38 1.96 11.04
CA THR A 50 1.79 2.99 10.07
C THR A 50 3.30 3.20 10.03
N GLN A 51 3.99 3.03 11.16
CA GLN A 51 5.44 3.05 11.18
C GLN A 51 6.03 1.82 10.45
N LEU A 52 5.52 0.62 10.72
CA LEU A 52 5.93 -0.60 10.02
C LEU A 52 5.70 -0.51 8.51
N GLN A 53 4.57 0.06 8.09
CA GLN A 53 4.27 0.29 6.67
C GLN A 53 5.34 1.19 6.01
N ARG A 54 5.79 2.26 6.68
CA ARG A 54 6.86 3.13 6.18
C ARG A 54 8.17 2.37 6.01
N GLU A 55 8.56 1.58 7.00
CA GLU A 55 9.79 0.78 6.97
C GLU A 55 9.77 -0.24 5.83
N LEU A 56 8.62 -0.89 5.59
CA LEU A 56 8.45 -1.81 4.47
C LEU A 56 8.57 -1.10 3.12
N VAL A 57 7.95 0.07 2.99
CA VAL A 57 8.03 0.88 1.77
C VAL A 57 9.46 1.36 1.51
N ASP A 58 10.15 1.86 2.52
CA ASP A 58 11.54 2.31 2.40
C ASP A 58 12.43 1.18 1.86
N SER A 59 12.35 0.02 2.50
CA SER A 59 13.15 -1.15 2.09
C SER A 59 12.79 -1.65 0.68
N ALA A 60 11.49 -1.63 0.33
CA ALA A 60 11.05 -2.01 -1.00
C ALA A 60 11.56 -1.06 -2.10
N ILE A 61 11.54 0.26 -1.84
CA ILE A 61 12.05 1.25 -2.80
C ILE A 61 13.56 1.06 -3.05
N GLU A 62 14.32 0.79 -2.00
CA GLU A 62 15.73 0.48 -2.13
C GLU A 62 15.98 -0.80 -2.93
N ALA A 63 15.11 -1.79 -2.80
CA ALA A 63 15.20 -3.06 -3.50
C ALA A 63 14.71 -3.02 -4.97
N LEU A 64 14.02 -1.95 -5.39
CA LEU A 64 13.57 -1.78 -6.78
C LEU A 64 14.70 -1.38 -7.72
N ASN A 65 14.67 -1.95 -8.93
CA ASN A 65 15.43 -1.46 -10.06
C ASN A 65 14.95 -0.04 -10.48
N PRO A 66 15.81 0.78 -11.10
CA PRO A 66 15.35 1.97 -11.82
C PRO A 66 14.25 1.61 -12.83
N GLY A 67 13.18 2.38 -12.88
CA GLY A 67 11.98 2.08 -13.69
C GLY A 67 11.04 1.02 -13.10
N GLY A 68 11.42 0.36 -12.02
CA GLY A 68 10.61 -0.67 -11.34
C GLY A 68 9.34 -0.09 -10.70
N VAL A 69 8.35 -0.96 -10.46
CA VAL A 69 7.02 -0.59 -9.97
C VAL A 69 6.82 -1.10 -8.54
N LEU A 70 6.35 -0.22 -7.67
CA LEU A 70 5.90 -0.54 -6.32
C LEU A 70 4.38 -0.48 -6.25
N GLY A 71 3.74 -1.57 -5.84
CA GLY A 71 2.35 -1.59 -5.42
C GLY A 71 2.27 -1.53 -3.89
N TYR A 72 1.44 -0.62 -3.38
CA TYR A 72 1.12 -0.53 -1.95
C TYR A 72 -0.37 -0.79 -1.75
N ALA A 73 -0.69 -1.88 -1.06
CA ALA A 73 -2.06 -2.30 -0.80
C ALA A 73 -2.34 -2.43 0.71
N THR A 74 -3.55 -2.07 1.13
CA THR A 74 -4.06 -2.30 2.49
C THR A 74 -5.53 -2.72 2.47
N CYS A 75 -5.96 -3.50 3.46
CA CYS A 75 -7.38 -3.75 3.73
C CYS A 75 -7.88 -2.81 4.85
N SER A 76 -7.62 -1.53 4.70
CA SER A 76 -8.04 -0.48 5.65
C SER A 76 -8.54 0.76 4.91
N PRO A 77 -9.67 1.36 5.33
CA PRO A 77 -10.13 2.65 4.85
C PRO A 77 -9.53 3.82 5.64
N HIS A 78 -8.69 3.56 6.66
CA HIS A 78 -8.18 4.60 7.53
C HIS A 78 -7.16 5.49 6.81
N LEU A 79 -7.35 6.81 6.87
CA LEU A 79 -6.53 7.78 6.12
C LEU A 79 -5.03 7.68 6.43
N ALA A 80 -4.67 7.41 7.69
CA ALA A 80 -3.27 7.23 8.09
C ALA A 80 -2.59 6.01 7.45
N GLU A 81 -3.36 5.03 6.98
CA GLU A 81 -2.88 3.82 6.31
C GLU A 81 -3.08 3.89 4.78
N THR A 82 -3.68 4.98 4.27
CA THR A 82 -4.02 5.17 2.86
C THR A 82 -3.49 6.52 2.36
N SER A 83 -4.34 7.52 2.14
CA SER A 83 -3.96 8.78 1.49
C SER A 83 -2.87 9.57 2.23
N ILE A 84 -2.86 9.58 3.56
CA ILE A 84 -1.80 10.24 4.33
C ILE A 84 -0.48 9.49 4.15
N GLN A 85 -0.51 8.14 4.20
CA GLN A 85 0.67 7.32 3.97
C GLN A 85 1.26 7.57 2.57
N ILE A 86 0.40 7.66 1.55
CA ILE A 86 0.83 7.96 0.18
C ILE A 86 1.45 9.37 0.09
N ALA A 87 0.87 10.36 0.75
CA ALA A 87 1.44 11.71 0.79
C ALA A 87 2.83 11.74 1.45
N ASP A 88 3.00 10.99 2.55
CA ASP A 88 4.29 10.85 3.24
C ASP A 88 5.34 10.16 2.34
N ILE A 89 4.96 9.08 1.64
CA ILE A 89 5.82 8.38 0.68
C ILE A 89 6.31 9.35 -0.41
N LYS A 90 5.40 10.07 -1.06
CA LYS A 90 5.72 11.04 -2.12
C LYS A 90 6.63 12.16 -1.63
N LYS A 91 6.42 12.62 -0.40
CA LYS A 91 7.24 13.68 0.19
C LYS A 91 8.67 13.19 0.50
N LYS A 92 8.80 11.95 0.98
CA LYS A 92 10.08 11.37 1.39
C LYS A 92 10.92 10.90 0.21
N HIS A 93 10.27 10.31 -0.80
CA HIS A 93 10.92 9.63 -1.92
C HIS A 93 10.65 10.40 -3.23
N THR A 94 11.41 11.46 -3.46
CA THR A 94 11.27 12.33 -4.64
C THR A 94 11.56 11.64 -5.97
N GLY A 95 12.29 10.53 -5.97
CA GLY A 95 12.54 9.67 -7.14
C GLY A 95 11.44 8.63 -7.39
N LEU A 96 10.26 8.79 -6.76
CA LEU A 96 9.09 7.94 -6.98
C LEU A 96 7.95 8.77 -7.55
N GLN A 97 7.43 8.34 -8.70
CA GLN A 97 6.24 8.94 -9.32
C GLN A 97 5.03 8.05 -9.09
N GLN A 98 3.95 8.61 -8.57
CA GLN A 98 2.69 7.89 -8.49
C GLN A 98 2.13 7.66 -9.88
N VAL A 99 1.79 6.41 -10.18
CA VAL A 99 1.16 5.99 -11.45
C VAL A 99 -0.34 5.88 -11.22
N PRO A 100 -1.18 6.52 -12.05
CA PRO A 100 -2.63 6.38 -11.93
C PRO A 100 -3.06 4.92 -12.10
N VAL A 101 -3.78 4.37 -11.11
CA VAL A 101 -4.19 2.96 -11.13
C VAL A 101 -5.26 2.67 -12.18
N ASP A 102 -6.04 3.66 -12.59
CA ASP A 102 -7.10 3.55 -13.60
C ASP A 102 -6.56 3.12 -14.96
N GLU A 103 -5.30 3.41 -15.28
CA GLU A 103 -4.64 2.91 -16.49
C GLU A 103 -4.54 1.36 -16.53
N TYR A 104 -4.61 0.71 -15.38
CA TYR A 104 -4.45 -0.75 -15.22
C TYR A 104 -5.73 -1.46 -14.78
N LEU A 105 -6.79 -0.70 -14.50
CA LEU A 105 -8.06 -1.25 -14.03
C LEU A 105 -9.08 -1.35 -15.18
N PRO A 106 -9.96 -2.35 -15.14
CA PRO A 106 -11.11 -2.37 -16.05
C PRO A 106 -12.00 -1.14 -15.80
N SER A 107 -12.64 -0.65 -16.85
CA SER A 107 -13.51 0.54 -16.78
C SER A 107 -14.61 0.46 -15.73
N SER A 108 -15.06 -0.75 -15.40
CA SER A 108 -16.05 -1.01 -14.34
C SER A 108 -15.57 -0.65 -12.93
N LEU A 109 -14.28 -0.39 -12.73
CA LEU A 109 -13.68 0.01 -11.46
C LEU A 109 -13.15 1.46 -11.47
N HIS A 110 -13.34 2.21 -12.54
CA HIS A 110 -12.87 3.60 -12.61
C HIS A 110 -13.57 4.50 -11.59
N ASP A 111 -14.80 4.19 -11.17
CA ASP A 111 -15.50 4.90 -10.10
C ASP A 111 -14.91 4.65 -8.70
N ALA A 112 -14.05 3.63 -8.58
CA ALA A 112 -13.29 3.33 -7.37
C ALA A 112 -11.96 4.12 -7.31
N THR A 113 -11.58 4.87 -8.36
CA THR A 113 -10.31 5.60 -8.41
C THR A 113 -10.49 7.05 -7.96
N ARG A 114 -9.52 7.51 -7.17
CA ARG A 114 -9.43 8.90 -6.72
C ARG A 114 -7.97 9.26 -6.44
N ASP A 115 -7.55 10.43 -6.91
CA ASP A 115 -6.19 10.93 -6.70
C ASP A 115 -5.09 9.93 -7.13
N GLY A 116 -5.36 9.16 -8.22
CA GLY A 116 -4.45 8.17 -8.78
C GLY A 116 -4.37 6.86 -8.00
N ALA A 117 -5.19 6.66 -6.97
CA ALA A 117 -5.26 5.42 -6.19
C ALA A 117 -6.67 4.79 -6.27
N MET A 118 -6.76 3.48 -6.06
CA MET A 118 -8.03 2.76 -5.95
C MET A 118 -8.48 2.66 -4.49
N SER A 119 -9.76 2.90 -4.26
CA SER A 119 -10.42 2.67 -2.97
C SER A 119 -11.70 1.88 -3.19
N LEU A 120 -11.69 0.60 -2.81
CA LEU A 120 -12.91 -0.21 -2.78
C LEU A 120 -13.64 0.00 -1.46
N TRP A 121 -14.96 0.08 -1.54
CA TRP A 121 -15.84 0.28 -0.40
C TRP A 121 -16.91 -0.80 -0.34
N THR A 122 -17.13 -1.35 0.84
CA THR A 122 -18.07 -2.46 1.06
C THR A 122 -19.48 -2.13 0.55
N HIS A 123 -19.96 -0.91 0.81
CA HIS A 123 -21.31 -0.48 0.44
C HIS A 123 -21.48 -0.16 -1.06
N LYS A 124 -20.37 0.07 -1.79
CA LYS A 124 -20.41 0.35 -3.23
C LYS A 124 -20.07 -0.86 -4.08
N HIS A 125 -19.04 -1.61 -3.67
CA HIS A 125 -18.42 -2.62 -4.51
C HIS A 125 -18.69 -4.05 -4.02
N GLY A 126 -19.36 -4.22 -2.88
CA GLY A 126 -19.69 -5.53 -2.31
C GLY A 126 -18.49 -6.34 -1.83
N THR A 127 -17.31 -5.72 -1.74
CA THR A 127 -16.04 -6.32 -1.30
C THR A 127 -15.66 -5.84 0.10
N ASP A 128 -14.55 -6.33 0.64
CA ASP A 128 -13.89 -5.64 1.74
C ASP A 128 -13.43 -4.24 1.28
N ALA A 129 -13.29 -3.30 2.20
CA ALA A 129 -12.67 -2.03 1.86
C ALA A 129 -11.17 -2.27 1.64
N MET A 130 -10.69 -1.94 0.44
CA MET A 130 -9.31 -2.14 0.01
C MET A 130 -8.78 -0.83 -0.58
N TYR A 131 -7.48 -0.63 -0.43
CA TYR A 131 -6.78 0.50 -1.01
C TYR A 131 -5.57 0.01 -1.80
N LEU A 132 -5.31 0.60 -2.97
CA LEU A 132 -4.14 0.32 -3.81
C LEU A 132 -3.61 1.62 -4.40
N ALA A 133 -2.31 1.85 -4.24
CA ALA A 133 -1.56 2.87 -4.96
C ALA A 133 -0.37 2.26 -5.67
N LEU A 134 -0.05 2.76 -6.85
CA LEU A 134 1.09 2.34 -7.65
C LEU A 134 2.10 3.46 -7.78
N PHE A 135 3.36 3.10 -7.77
CA PHE A 135 4.48 4.02 -7.96
C PHE A 135 5.48 3.44 -8.94
N ARG A 136 6.14 4.29 -9.70
CA ARG A 136 7.28 3.94 -10.54
C ARG A 136 8.52 4.67 -10.03
N LYS A 137 9.61 3.92 -9.90
CA LYS A 137 10.91 4.49 -9.56
C LYS A 137 11.53 5.15 -10.79
N ASP A 138 12.06 6.33 -10.65
CA ASP A 138 12.75 7.05 -11.73
C ASP A 138 13.91 6.23 -12.28
N ILE A 139 14.23 6.46 -13.56
CA ILE A 139 15.27 5.69 -14.27
C ILE A 139 16.68 6.22 -13.90
N GLY A 140 16.76 7.39 -13.27
CA GLY A 140 18.00 8.10 -12.93
C GLY A 140 18.35 9.15 -13.96
#